data_9a3efd0eda76893f5fc8057a45b2f238
#
_entry.id   9a3efd0eda76893f5fc8057a45b2f238
#
_cell.length_a   1.000
_cell.length_b   1.000
_cell.length_c   1.000
_cell.angle_alpha   90.00
_cell.angle_beta   90.00
_cell.angle_gamma   90.00
#
_symmetry.space_group_name_H-M   'P 1'
#
loop_
_entity.id
_entity.type
_entity.pdbx_description
1 polymer ?
#
loop_
_entity_poly.entity_id
_entity_poly.type
_entity_poly.pdbx_seq_one_letter_code
_entity_poly.pdbx_strand_id
1 'polypeptide(L)'
;MEKSIRIAQILGDKQEYYLGHSCKTIDKSLLYTPGPDVIEKVWMNSDRNLPTLNNMRRLLMQGRLANTGYVSILPVDQGVEHTAGASFAPNPLYFDPENIVKLAIEGGCNAVVSTFGVLGSVARKYAHKIPFVVKINHNELLSYPNSYDQILFGQVKEAWDMGAIGIGATIYFGSPESRRQLVEIAKIFGPVSYTHSPSPRDRTRSR
;
A
#
# COMPACT_ATOMS: atom_id res chain seq x y z
N MET A 1 -10.29 23.55 20.70
CA MET A 1 -10.23 23.22 22.13
C MET A 1 -10.44 21.73 22.40
N GLU A 2 -11.49 21.12 21.89
CA GLU A 2 -11.81 19.68 22.12
C GLU A 2 -10.73 18.69 21.63
N LYS A 3 -10.11 18.91 20.46
CA LYS A 3 -9.01 18.08 19.93
C LYS A 3 -7.73 18.15 20.78
N SER A 4 -7.37 19.32 21.30
CA SER A 4 -6.17 19.49 22.12
C SER A 4 -6.31 18.83 23.49
N ILE A 5 -7.50 18.88 24.07
CA ILE A 5 -7.83 18.22 25.34
C ILE A 5 -7.71 16.68 25.17
N ARG A 6 -8.22 16.15 24.06
CA ARG A 6 -8.16 14.72 23.77
C ARG A 6 -6.72 14.21 23.56
N ILE A 7 -5.86 15.01 22.93
CA ILE A 7 -4.44 14.67 22.74
C ILE A 7 -3.73 14.63 24.11
N ALA A 8 -3.96 15.62 24.96
CA ALA A 8 -3.39 15.64 26.30
C ALA A 8 -3.83 14.45 27.16
N GLN A 9 -5.09 14.04 27.07
CA GLN A 9 -5.61 12.85 27.75
C GLN A 9 -4.94 11.54 27.31
N ILE A 10 -4.63 11.42 25.99
CA ILE A 10 -4.00 10.22 25.42
C ILE A 10 -2.50 10.17 25.75
N LEU A 11 -1.80 11.28 25.59
CA LEU A 11 -0.34 11.33 25.71
C LEU A 11 0.16 11.64 27.11
N GLY A 12 -0.68 12.22 27.97
CA GLY A 12 -0.31 12.60 29.34
C GLY A 12 0.97 13.44 29.39
N ASP A 13 1.82 13.16 30.36
CA ASP A 13 3.09 13.86 30.59
C ASP A 13 4.09 13.74 29.43
N LYS A 14 3.87 12.80 28.51
CA LYS A 14 4.73 12.60 27.35
C LYS A 14 4.29 13.42 26.12
N GLN A 15 3.25 14.22 26.22
CA GLN A 15 2.71 15.00 25.10
C GLN A 15 3.78 15.87 24.45
N GLU A 16 4.50 16.66 25.23
CA GLU A 16 5.53 17.56 24.73
C GLU A 16 6.68 16.81 24.08
N TYR A 17 7.11 15.70 24.66
CA TYR A 17 8.14 14.83 24.11
C TYR A 17 7.77 14.26 22.72
N TYR A 18 6.54 13.77 22.57
CA TYR A 18 6.12 13.17 21.30
C TYR A 18 5.76 14.21 20.23
N LEU A 19 5.08 15.28 20.60
CA LEU A 19 4.64 16.30 19.64
C LEU A 19 5.75 17.30 19.29
N GLY A 20 6.66 17.55 20.22
CA GLY A 20 7.81 18.44 20.04
C GLY A 20 9.07 17.74 19.51
N HIS A 21 8.99 16.44 19.18
CA HIS A 21 10.15 15.71 18.70
C HIS A 21 10.71 16.31 17.39
N SER A 22 12.01 16.60 17.40
CA SER A 22 12.75 16.94 16.18
C SER A 22 13.93 15.99 16.00
N CYS A 23 14.20 15.61 14.75
CA CYS A 23 15.34 14.78 14.42
C CYS A 23 16.63 15.56 14.64
N LYS A 24 17.60 14.98 15.39
CA LYS A 24 18.88 15.63 15.68
C LYS A 24 19.91 15.47 14.56
N THR A 25 19.72 14.48 13.68
CA THR A 25 20.71 14.14 12.65
C THR A 25 20.43 14.79 11.31
N ILE A 26 19.17 15.04 10.98
CA ILE A 26 18.76 15.66 9.71
C ILE A 26 17.75 16.77 10.04
N ASP A 27 18.11 18.00 9.73
CA ASP A 27 17.20 19.13 9.92
C ASP A 27 15.98 19.01 9.00
N LYS A 28 14.80 19.35 9.52
CA LYS A 28 13.54 19.28 8.77
C LYS A 28 13.54 20.16 7.51
N SER A 29 14.28 21.26 7.52
CA SER A 29 14.41 22.14 6.36
C SER A 29 15.14 21.51 5.18
N LEU A 30 15.92 20.44 5.43
CA LEU A 30 16.60 19.66 4.39
C LEU A 30 15.72 18.57 3.78
N LEU A 31 14.53 18.33 4.33
CA LEU A 31 13.64 17.29 3.87
C LEU A 31 12.57 17.87 2.92
N TYR A 32 12.35 17.16 1.80
CA TYR A 32 11.17 17.43 0.99
C TYR A 32 9.92 17.01 1.77
N THR A 33 9.00 17.95 1.97
CA THR A 33 7.70 17.65 2.56
C THR A 33 6.67 17.60 1.43
N PRO A 34 5.99 16.46 1.21
CA PRO A 34 4.97 16.38 0.17
C PRO A 34 3.81 17.34 0.45
N GLY A 35 3.20 17.81 -0.62
CA GLY A 35 2.07 18.72 -0.60
C GLY A 35 1.03 18.36 -1.66
N PRO A 36 0.00 19.20 -1.86
CA PRO A 36 -1.06 18.93 -2.85
C PRO A 36 -0.53 18.82 -4.28
N ASP A 37 0.63 19.37 -4.56
CA ASP A 37 1.30 19.43 -5.87
C ASP A 37 2.39 18.35 -6.05
N VAL A 38 2.38 17.29 -5.21
CA VAL A 38 3.39 16.22 -5.26
C VAL A 38 3.45 15.50 -6.61
N ILE A 39 2.32 15.36 -7.29
CA ILE A 39 2.27 14.73 -8.61
C ILE A 39 3.02 15.61 -9.62
N GLU A 40 2.68 16.88 -9.66
CA GLU A 40 3.24 17.86 -10.60
C GLU A 40 4.74 18.10 -10.35
N LYS A 41 5.14 18.21 -9.10
CA LYS A 41 6.54 18.49 -8.75
C LYS A 41 7.47 17.28 -8.86
N VAL A 42 6.97 16.09 -8.56
CA VAL A 42 7.81 14.89 -8.46
C VAL A 42 7.55 13.93 -9.62
N TRP A 43 6.29 13.55 -9.80
CA TRP A 43 5.95 12.41 -10.66
C TRP A 43 5.80 12.75 -12.14
N MET A 44 5.41 13.98 -12.49
CA MET A 44 5.34 14.41 -13.89
C MET A 44 6.71 14.47 -14.57
N ASN A 45 7.77 14.63 -13.79
CA ASN A 45 9.15 14.61 -14.29
C ASN A 45 9.78 13.21 -14.34
N SER A 46 9.00 12.18 -13.96
CA SER A 46 9.44 10.79 -14.03
C SER A 46 9.08 10.15 -15.37
N ASP A 47 9.61 8.95 -15.61
CA ASP A 47 9.31 8.12 -16.78
C ASP A 47 7.97 7.37 -16.69
N ARG A 48 7.10 7.71 -15.71
CA ARG A 48 5.81 7.04 -15.50
C ARG A 48 4.82 7.37 -16.60
N ASN A 49 4.12 6.32 -17.06
CA ASN A 49 3.08 6.48 -18.07
C ASN A 49 1.80 7.12 -17.51
N LEU A 50 0.93 7.59 -18.40
CA LEU A 50 -0.32 8.25 -18.01
C LEU A 50 -1.24 7.39 -17.13
N PRO A 51 -1.47 6.08 -17.38
CA PRO A 51 -2.24 5.24 -16.46
C PRO A 51 -1.68 5.21 -15.04
N THR A 52 -0.35 5.14 -14.89
CA THR A 52 0.29 5.18 -13.57
C THR A 52 0.07 6.52 -12.87
N LEU A 53 0.25 7.64 -13.58
CA LEU A 53 -0.01 8.97 -13.02
C LEU A 53 -1.48 9.14 -12.59
N ASN A 54 -2.43 8.64 -13.39
CA ASN A 54 -3.84 8.66 -13.04
C ASN A 54 -4.14 7.80 -11.80
N ASN A 55 -3.52 6.64 -11.66
CA ASN A 55 -3.67 5.80 -10.48
C ASN A 55 -3.07 6.46 -9.23
N MET A 56 -1.94 7.13 -9.36
CA MET A 56 -1.35 7.92 -8.27
C MET A 56 -2.26 9.08 -7.87
N ARG A 57 -2.85 9.77 -8.86
CA ARG A 57 -3.83 10.81 -8.58
C ARG A 57 -5.02 10.25 -7.80
N ARG A 58 -5.58 9.12 -8.24
CA ARG A 58 -6.68 8.45 -7.52
C ARG A 58 -6.31 8.13 -6.07
N LEU A 59 -5.08 7.66 -5.83
CA LEU A 59 -4.58 7.37 -4.48
C LEU A 59 -4.47 8.63 -3.61
N LEU A 60 -3.94 9.72 -4.16
CA LEU A 60 -3.59 10.93 -3.41
C LEU A 60 -4.76 11.93 -3.26
N MET A 61 -5.80 11.83 -4.09
CA MET A 61 -6.89 12.81 -4.15
C MET A 61 -8.17 12.38 -3.46
N GLN A 62 -8.14 11.31 -2.66
CA GLN A 62 -9.31 10.84 -1.92
C GLN A 62 -8.98 10.49 -0.47
N GLY A 63 -10.02 10.17 0.29
CA GLY A 63 -9.90 9.88 1.72
C GLY A 63 -9.64 11.14 2.55
N ARG A 64 -9.41 10.94 3.84
CA ARG A 64 -9.19 12.03 4.79
C ARG A 64 -7.89 12.81 4.60
N LEU A 65 -6.93 12.23 3.86
CA LEU A 65 -5.66 12.86 3.53
C LEU A 65 -5.60 13.34 2.08
N ALA A 66 -6.75 13.47 1.41
CA ALA A 66 -6.81 14.00 0.05
C ALA A 66 -6.11 15.36 -0.05
N ASN A 67 -5.37 15.58 -1.12
CA ASN A 67 -4.66 16.84 -1.40
C ASN A 67 -3.59 17.25 -0.38
N THR A 68 -3.08 16.30 0.41
CA THR A 68 -1.98 16.59 1.35
C THR A 68 -0.62 16.06 0.88
N GLY A 69 -0.60 15.20 -0.12
CA GLY A 69 0.58 14.42 -0.52
C GLY A 69 0.87 13.21 0.36
N TYR A 70 0.04 12.96 1.38
CA TYR A 70 0.11 11.80 2.25
C TYR A 70 -1.02 10.82 1.97
N VAL A 71 -0.84 9.57 2.38
CA VAL A 71 -1.83 8.51 2.22
C VAL A 71 -2.11 7.79 3.53
N SER A 72 -3.37 7.40 3.72
CA SER A 72 -3.81 6.51 4.78
C SER A 72 -4.36 5.25 4.12
N ILE A 73 -3.73 4.10 4.36
CA ILE A 73 -4.07 2.83 3.72
C ILE A 73 -4.44 1.82 4.78
N LEU A 74 -5.52 1.07 4.58
CA LEU A 74 -5.92 -0.06 5.42
C LEU A 74 -5.42 -1.37 4.79
N PRO A 75 -4.38 -2.03 5.34
CA PRO A 75 -3.96 -3.35 4.91
C PRO A 75 -4.65 -4.44 5.74
N VAL A 76 -5.20 -5.46 5.09
CA VAL A 76 -5.79 -6.64 5.75
C VAL A 76 -5.49 -7.88 4.90
N ASP A 77 -4.67 -8.78 5.40
CA ASP A 77 -4.28 -10.03 4.72
C ASP A 77 -4.54 -11.28 5.57
N GLN A 78 -5.37 -11.17 6.60
CA GLN A 78 -5.80 -12.27 7.45
C GLN A 78 -6.49 -13.36 6.61
N GLY A 79 -6.19 -14.60 6.97
CA GLY A 79 -6.64 -15.79 6.25
C GLY A 79 -5.53 -16.46 5.44
N VAL A 80 -4.47 -15.73 5.12
CA VAL A 80 -3.25 -16.27 4.49
C VAL A 80 -2.04 -16.04 5.40
N GLU A 81 -1.68 -14.79 5.65
CA GLU A 81 -0.48 -14.42 6.43
C GLU A 81 -0.72 -14.48 7.95
N HIS A 82 -1.95 -14.25 8.36
CA HIS A 82 -2.39 -14.32 9.76
C HIS A 82 -3.68 -15.11 9.85
N THR A 83 -3.90 -15.76 11.01
CA THR A 83 -5.14 -16.49 11.21
C THR A 83 -6.35 -15.54 11.24
N ALA A 84 -7.26 -15.70 10.31
CA ALA A 84 -8.52 -14.97 10.32
C ALA A 84 -9.35 -15.31 11.57
N GLY A 85 -9.36 -16.59 11.98
CA GLY A 85 -10.09 -17.05 13.14
C GLY A 85 -9.77 -16.27 14.40
N ALA A 86 -8.49 -16.19 14.78
CA ALA A 86 -8.07 -15.47 15.97
C ALA A 86 -8.17 -13.94 15.78
N SER A 87 -7.82 -13.42 14.59
CA SER A 87 -7.80 -11.98 14.35
C SER A 87 -9.20 -11.36 14.33
N PHE A 88 -10.20 -12.07 13.80
CA PHE A 88 -11.55 -11.55 13.62
C PHE A 88 -12.55 -12.00 14.69
N ALA A 89 -12.16 -12.93 15.59
CA ALA A 89 -13.03 -13.37 16.69
C ALA A 89 -13.62 -12.22 17.52
N PRO A 90 -12.87 -11.13 17.83
CA PRO A 90 -13.43 -9.99 18.56
C PRO A 90 -14.49 -9.20 17.77
N ASN A 91 -14.47 -9.27 16.44
CA ASN A 91 -15.45 -8.67 15.56
C ASN A 91 -15.72 -9.58 14.35
N PRO A 92 -16.64 -10.55 14.47
CA PRO A 92 -16.93 -11.52 13.43
C PRO A 92 -17.42 -10.93 12.09
N LEU A 93 -17.85 -9.67 12.07
CA LEU A 93 -18.23 -8.98 10.83
C LEU A 93 -17.09 -8.92 9.80
N TYR A 94 -15.84 -8.97 10.27
CA TYR A 94 -14.67 -8.92 9.38
C TYR A 94 -14.37 -10.23 8.65
N PHE A 95 -15.07 -11.33 8.97
CA PHE A 95 -15.04 -12.52 8.13
C PHE A 95 -15.68 -12.29 6.76
N ASP A 96 -16.57 -11.30 6.64
CA ASP A 96 -17.06 -10.84 5.35
C ASP A 96 -16.11 -9.76 4.78
N PRO A 97 -15.42 -10.03 3.64
CA PRO A 97 -14.50 -9.08 3.00
C PRO A 97 -15.13 -7.73 2.68
N GLU A 98 -16.43 -7.69 2.45
CA GLU A 98 -17.17 -6.47 2.16
C GLU A 98 -17.09 -5.48 3.33
N ASN A 99 -17.14 -5.97 4.56
CA ASN A 99 -17.06 -5.12 5.76
C ASN A 99 -15.66 -4.52 5.98
N ILE A 100 -14.60 -5.19 5.52
CA ILE A 100 -13.25 -4.64 5.53
C ILE A 100 -13.15 -3.43 4.58
N VAL A 101 -13.72 -3.54 3.39
CA VAL A 101 -13.74 -2.43 2.43
C VAL A 101 -14.61 -1.27 2.94
N LYS A 102 -15.77 -1.56 3.53
CA LYS A 102 -16.62 -0.55 4.18
C LYS A 102 -15.86 0.18 5.28
N LEU A 103 -15.15 -0.55 6.14
CA LEU A 103 -14.32 0.05 7.20
C LEU A 103 -13.26 1.01 6.63
N ALA A 104 -12.58 0.64 5.54
CA ALA A 104 -11.62 1.52 4.89
C ALA A 104 -12.27 2.81 4.36
N ILE A 105 -13.46 2.71 3.78
CA ILE A 105 -14.23 3.87 3.29
C ILE A 105 -14.67 4.76 4.45
N GLU A 106 -15.27 4.19 5.47
CA GLU A 106 -15.74 4.90 6.67
C GLU A 106 -14.58 5.57 7.44
N GLY A 107 -13.43 4.89 7.50
CA GLY A 107 -12.20 5.42 8.07
C GLY A 107 -11.55 6.52 7.22
N GLY A 108 -12.09 6.82 6.04
CA GLY A 108 -11.53 7.81 5.14
C GLY A 108 -10.15 7.43 4.59
N CYS A 109 -9.90 6.15 4.38
CA CYS A 109 -8.64 5.70 3.80
C CYS A 109 -8.53 6.09 2.32
N ASN A 110 -7.30 6.30 1.86
CA ASN A 110 -7.00 6.55 0.45
C ASN A 110 -7.06 5.28 -0.38
N ALA A 111 -6.77 4.12 0.23
CA ALA A 111 -6.85 2.81 -0.41
C ALA A 111 -7.07 1.71 0.62
N VAL A 112 -7.51 0.54 0.14
CA VAL A 112 -7.50 -0.72 0.87
C VAL A 112 -6.50 -1.68 0.22
N VAL A 113 -5.73 -2.38 1.05
CA VAL A 113 -4.77 -3.40 0.60
C VAL A 113 -5.22 -4.76 1.12
N SER A 114 -5.30 -5.76 0.25
CA SER A 114 -5.61 -7.11 0.66
C SER A 114 -5.12 -8.14 -0.37
N THR A 115 -5.50 -9.39 -0.17
CA THR A 115 -5.18 -10.52 -1.05
C THR A 115 -6.00 -10.46 -2.35
N PHE A 116 -5.58 -11.22 -3.35
CA PHE A 116 -6.34 -11.41 -4.59
C PHE A 116 -7.77 -11.92 -4.33
N GLY A 117 -7.92 -12.90 -3.45
CA GLY A 117 -9.22 -13.51 -3.17
C GLY A 117 -10.19 -12.53 -2.49
N VAL A 118 -9.72 -11.83 -1.48
CA VAL A 118 -10.52 -10.82 -0.75
C VAL A 118 -10.97 -9.71 -1.68
N LEU A 119 -10.05 -9.07 -2.39
CA LEU A 119 -10.38 -7.96 -3.28
C LEU A 119 -11.17 -8.41 -4.50
N GLY A 120 -10.84 -9.57 -5.08
CA GLY A 120 -11.56 -10.13 -6.23
C GLY A 120 -13.05 -10.36 -5.95
N SER A 121 -13.40 -10.73 -4.72
CA SER A 121 -14.80 -10.97 -4.33
C SER A 121 -15.64 -9.69 -4.21
N VAL A 122 -15.01 -8.53 -3.95
CA VAL A 122 -15.74 -7.28 -3.64
C VAL A 122 -15.40 -6.11 -4.56
N ALA A 123 -14.33 -6.20 -5.35
CA ALA A 123 -13.80 -5.09 -6.15
C ALA A 123 -14.85 -4.42 -7.03
N ARG A 124 -15.71 -5.20 -7.72
CA ARG A 124 -16.75 -4.64 -8.62
C ARG A 124 -17.74 -3.71 -7.93
N LYS A 125 -18.03 -3.96 -6.64
CA LYS A 125 -18.96 -3.13 -5.87
C LYS A 125 -18.35 -1.80 -5.43
N TYR A 126 -17.02 -1.76 -5.25
CA TYR A 126 -16.36 -0.66 -4.55
C TYR A 126 -15.24 0.04 -5.32
N ALA A 127 -14.85 -0.45 -6.50
CA ALA A 127 -13.75 0.13 -7.29
C ALA A 127 -13.95 1.62 -7.63
N HIS A 128 -15.21 2.07 -7.70
CA HIS A 128 -15.54 3.48 -7.94
C HIS A 128 -15.53 4.34 -6.65
N LYS A 129 -15.46 3.71 -5.47
CA LYS A 129 -15.50 4.38 -4.16
C LYS A 129 -14.14 4.47 -3.50
N ILE A 130 -13.31 3.43 -3.63
CA ILE A 130 -11.99 3.36 -3.03
C ILE A 130 -11.04 2.58 -3.94
N PRO A 131 -9.80 3.04 -4.15
CA PRO A 131 -8.78 2.29 -4.86
C PRO A 131 -8.36 1.02 -4.13
N PHE A 132 -7.99 -0.01 -4.89
CA PHE A 132 -7.44 -1.25 -4.38
C PHE A 132 -5.95 -1.37 -4.68
N VAL A 133 -5.20 -1.87 -3.70
CA VAL A 133 -3.82 -2.32 -3.85
C VAL A 133 -3.81 -3.82 -3.52
N VAL A 134 -3.25 -4.63 -4.40
CA VAL A 134 -3.15 -6.07 -4.18
C VAL A 134 -1.79 -6.42 -3.61
N LYS A 135 -1.76 -7.11 -2.47
CA LYS A 135 -0.55 -7.74 -1.96
C LYS A 135 -0.35 -9.08 -2.70
N ILE A 136 0.79 -9.22 -3.39
CA ILE A 136 1.05 -10.33 -4.31
C ILE A 136 1.81 -11.49 -3.67
N ASN A 137 2.40 -11.30 -2.51
CA ASN A 137 3.08 -12.35 -1.77
C ASN A 137 2.64 -12.39 -0.31
N HIS A 138 2.67 -13.58 0.28
CA HIS A 138 2.26 -13.80 1.65
C HIS A 138 3.13 -14.87 2.31
N ASN A 139 3.30 -14.73 3.65
CA ASN A 139 3.83 -15.81 4.46
C ASN A 139 2.73 -16.84 4.69
N GLU A 140 3.05 -18.11 4.48
CA GLU A 140 2.14 -19.19 4.81
C GLU A 140 2.22 -19.51 6.30
N LEU A 141 1.17 -19.18 7.04
CA LEU A 141 1.12 -19.36 8.50
C LEU A 141 1.01 -20.81 8.96
N LEU A 142 0.52 -21.68 8.10
CA LEU A 142 0.29 -23.09 8.45
C LEU A 142 1.54 -23.95 8.32
N SER A 143 2.62 -23.40 7.77
CA SER A 143 3.92 -24.08 7.71
C SER A 143 4.54 -24.19 9.09
N TYR A 144 5.09 -25.36 9.41
CA TYR A 144 5.82 -25.57 10.64
C TYR A 144 7.20 -26.20 10.36
N PRO A 145 8.28 -25.70 10.95
CA PRO A 145 8.34 -24.48 11.78
C PRO A 145 8.07 -23.22 10.95
N ASN A 146 7.42 -22.24 11.57
CA ASN A 146 7.16 -20.96 10.91
C ASN A 146 8.49 -20.26 10.55
N SER A 147 8.57 -19.74 9.36
CA SER A 147 9.75 -19.02 8.84
C SER A 147 9.38 -17.63 8.35
N TYR A 148 10.34 -16.71 8.40
CA TYR A 148 10.19 -15.36 7.82
C TYR A 148 10.36 -15.43 6.30
N ASP A 149 9.42 -16.08 5.65
CA ASP A 149 9.38 -16.29 4.21
C ASP A 149 8.13 -15.70 3.58
N GLN A 150 8.21 -15.39 2.30
CA GLN A 150 7.09 -14.89 1.51
C GLN A 150 7.01 -15.68 0.22
N ILE A 151 5.82 -16.12 -0.12
CA ILE A 151 5.53 -16.91 -1.34
C ILE A 151 4.65 -16.07 -2.26
N LEU A 152 4.90 -16.11 -3.55
CA LEU A 152 4.06 -15.42 -4.54
C LEU A 152 2.73 -16.14 -4.72
N PHE A 153 1.65 -15.39 -4.66
CA PHE A 153 0.27 -15.84 -4.85
C PHE A 153 -0.35 -15.37 -6.17
N GLY A 154 0.33 -14.47 -6.89
CA GLY A 154 -0.17 -13.96 -8.15
C GLY A 154 0.82 -13.02 -8.83
N GLN A 155 0.43 -12.52 -9.99
CA GLN A 155 1.27 -11.69 -10.84
C GLN A 155 0.70 -10.26 -10.96
N VAL A 156 1.56 -9.33 -11.37
CA VAL A 156 1.19 -7.93 -11.61
C VAL A 156 0.07 -7.80 -12.62
N LYS A 157 0.12 -8.60 -13.70
CA LYS A 157 -0.90 -8.56 -14.74
C LYS A 157 -2.29 -8.92 -14.21
N GLU A 158 -2.39 -9.92 -13.36
CA GLU A 158 -3.65 -10.33 -12.74
C GLU A 158 -4.23 -9.23 -11.86
N ALA A 159 -3.38 -8.58 -11.05
CA ALA A 159 -3.78 -7.45 -10.24
C ALA A 159 -4.25 -6.25 -11.09
N TRP A 160 -3.55 -5.98 -12.18
CA TRP A 160 -3.93 -4.94 -13.13
C TRP A 160 -5.27 -5.22 -13.79
N ASP A 161 -5.47 -6.43 -14.30
CA ASP A 161 -6.71 -6.86 -14.96
C ASP A 161 -7.91 -6.81 -13.99
N MET A 162 -7.67 -7.02 -12.71
CA MET A 162 -8.67 -6.86 -11.64
C MET A 162 -8.99 -5.38 -11.34
N GLY A 163 -8.21 -4.44 -11.85
CA GLY A 163 -8.40 -3.00 -11.65
C GLY A 163 -7.69 -2.43 -10.42
N ALA A 164 -6.71 -3.14 -9.87
CA ALA A 164 -5.85 -2.61 -8.83
C ALA A 164 -5.05 -1.40 -9.33
N ILE A 165 -4.93 -0.37 -8.49
CA ILE A 165 -4.14 0.81 -8.81
C ILE A 165 -2.66 0.65 -8.49
N GLY A 166 -2.33 -0.35 -7.71
CA GLY A 166 -0.98 -0.68 -7.28
C GLY A 166 -0.88 -2.09 -6.75
N ILE A 167 0.34 -2.53 -6.57
CA ILE A 167 0.67 -3.81 -5.96
C ILE A 167 1.58 -3.59 -4.76
N GLY A 168 1.46 -4.46 -3.77
CA GLY A 168 2.31 -4.51 -2.60
C GLY A 168 3.01 -5.86 -2.48
N ALA A 169 4.19 -5.86 -1.90
CA ALA A 169 4.92 -7.06 -1.55
C ALA A 169 5.67 -6.85 -0.24
N THR A 170 5.84 -7.92 0.51
CA THR A 170 6.66 -7.96 1.72
C THR A 170 7.98 -8.64 1.43
N ILE A 171 9.06 -8.10 1.98
CA ILE A 171 10.38 -8.71 2.00
C ILE A 171 10.88 -8.72 3.44
N TYR A 172 11.21 -9.89 3.96
CA TYR A 172 11.85 -10.01 5.27
C TYR A 172 13.36 -9.89 5.13
N PHE A 173 13.85 -8.64 5.14
CA PHE A 173 15.29 -8.37 5.07
C PHE A 173 16.02 -9.03 6.24
N GLY A 174 17.14 -9.69 5.94
CA GLY A 174 17.95 -10.37 6.94
C GLY A 174 17.47 -11.79 7.30
N SER A 175 16.33 -12.25 6.79
CA SER A 175 15.95 -13.66 6.91
C SER A 175 16.80 -14.54 6.00
N PRO A 176 16.87 -15.87 6.24
CA PRO A 176 17.55 -16.80 5.33
C PRO A 176 17.02 -16.71 3.89
N GLU A 177 15.74 -16.41 3.71
CA GLU A 177 15.05 -16.34 2.43
C GLU A 177 15.08 -14.94 1.78
N SER A 178 15.67 -13.95 2.42
CA SER A 178 15.63 -12.55 1.95
C SER A 178 16.18 -12.40 0.53
N ARG A 179 17.26 -13.13 0.19
CA ARG A 179 17.86 -13.07 -1.16
C ARG A 179 16.89 -13.59 -2.23
N ARG A 180 16.21 -14.68 -1.97
CA ARG A 180 15.21 -15.25 -2.89
C ARG A 180 14.05 -14.28 -3.07
N GLN A 181 13.50 -13.75 -1.98
CA GLN A 181 12.42 -12.77 -1.99
C GLN A 181 12.78 -11.52 -2.81
N LEU A 182 13.98 -10.98 -2.62
CA LEU A 182 14.48 -9.83 -3.39
C LEU A 182 14.51 -10.12 -4.89
N VAL A 183 15.04 -11.28 -5.28
CA VAL A 183 15.15 -11.68 -6.70
C VAL A 183 13.76 -11.89 -7.31
N GLU A 184 12.84 -12.52 -6.61
CA GLU A 184 11.46 -12.73 -7.07
C GLU A 184 10.73 -11.41 -7.27
N ILE A 185 10.80 -10.52 -6.28
CA ILE A 185 10.15 -9.21 -6.37
C ILE A 185 10.76 -8.36 -7.47
N ALA A 186 12.09 -8.34 -7.61
CA ALA A 186 12.76 -7.62 -8.69
C ALA A 186 12.31 -8.10 -10.09
N LYS A 187 12.14 -9.42 -10.26
CA LYS A 187 11.65 -9.99 -11.54
C LYS A 187 10.19 -9.59 -11.83
N ILE A 188 9.36 -9.54 -10.81
CA ILE A 188 7.94 -9.20 -10.95
C ILE A 188 7.74 -7.72 -11.23
N PHE A 189 8.50 -6.86 -10.55
CA PHE A 189 8.41 -5.41 -10.76
C PHE A 189 9.14 -4.95 -12.03
N GLY A 190 10.12 -5.71 -12.53
CA GLY A 190 10.82 -5.42 -13.77
C GLY A 190 9.89 -5.18 -14.98
N PRO A 191 8.97 -6.11 -15.32
CA PRO A 191 8.03 -5.92 -16.41
C PRO A 191 7.15 -4.68 -16.27
N VAL A 192 6.76 -4.30 -15.03
CA VAL A 192 5.94 -3.11 -14.78
C VAL A 192 6.69 -1.84 -15.15
N SER A 193 7.98 -1.80 -14.91
CA SER A 193 8.83 -0.68 -15.31
C SER A 193 9.13 -0.68 -16.81
N TYR A 194 9.28 -1.87 -17.42
CA TYR A 194 9.69 -2.01 -18.83
C TYR A 194 8.52 -2.00 -19.83
N THR A 195 7.36 -2.51 -19.47
CA THR A 195 6.18 -2.54 -20.39
C THR A 195 5.56 -1.16 -20.58
N HIS A 196 5.95 -0.19 -19.78
CA HIS A 196 5.37 1.15 -19.77
C HIS A 196 6.39 2.27 -20.04
N SER A 197 7.68 1.94 -20.12
CA SER A 197 8.72 2.82 -20.68
C SER A 197 9.14 2.25 -22.04
N PRO A 198 9.08 3.01 -23.15
CA PRO A 198 9.68 2.56 -24.41
C PRO A 198 11.15 2.28 -24.12
N SER A 199 11.55 1.02 -24.30
CA SER A 199 12.95 0.66 -24.10
C SER A 199 13.81 1.45 -25.09
N PRO A 200 15.08 1.71 -24.81
CA PRO A 200 16.00 2.29 -25.81
C PRO A 200 16.01 1.48 -27.12
N ARG A 201 15.67 0.19 -27.09
CA ARG A 201 15.54 -0.67 -28.27
C ARG A 201 14.30 -0.39 -29.10
N ASP A 202 13.23 0.08 -28.50
CA ASP A 202 11.99 0.42 -29.21
C ASP A 202 12.12 1.75 -29.96
N ARG A 203 12.98 2.66 -29.48
CA ARG A 203 13.30 3.93 -30.15
C ARG A 203 14.12 3.75 -31.42
N THR A 204 14.83 2.63 -31.57
CA THR A 204 15.65 2.36 -32.77
C THR A 204 14.89 1.64 -33.87
N ARG A 205 13.68 1.14 -33.63
CA ARG A 205 12.83 0.48 -34.67
C ARG A 205 11.91 1.42 -35.43
N SER A 206 11.82 2.69 -35.02
CA SER A 206 10.97 3.71 -35.69
C SER A 206 11.74 4.70 -36.55
N ARG A 207 12.88 4.27 -37.14
CA ARG A 207 13.57 5.02 -38.23
C ARG A 207 13.74 4.16 -39.45
#